data_6f825d349a6fc24ac19d9dc81f5c9570
#
_entry.id   6f825d349a6fc24ac19d9dc81f5c9570
#
_cell.length_a   1.000
_cell.length_b   1.000
_cell.length_c   1.000
_cell.angle_alpha   90.00
_cell.angle_beta   90.00
_cell.angle_gamma   90.00
#
_symmetry.space_group_name_H-M   'P 1'
#
loop_
_entity.id
_entity.type
_entity.pdbx_description
1 polymer ?
#
loop_
_entity_poly.entity_id
_entity_poly.type
_entity_poly.pdbx_seq_one_letter_code
_entity_poly.pdbx_strand_id
1 'polypeptide(L)' 'MRRDGTFIGVEVDDAVAGDPELAAKLAEACPVDIYAAAESGVEIVEENLDECVLCRLCIDAAPAGTVTIRRLNDGGAPL' A
#
# COMPACT_ATOMS: atom_id res chain seq x y z
N MET A 1 3.36 9.08 2.44
CA MET A 1 3.25 8.07 3.53
C MET A 1 3.98 6.81 3.14
N ARG A 2 4.85 6.33 3.99
CA ARG A 2 5.62 5.10 3.73
C ARG A 2 5.71 4.25 4.99
N ARG A 3 5.54 2.94 4.82
CA ARG A 3 5.73 1.95 5.87
C ARG A 3 6.54 0.79 5.32
N ASP A 4 7.56 0.37 6.06
CA ASP A 4 8.42 -0.73 5.67
C ASP A 4 8.27 -1.88 6.67
N GLY A 5 8.00 -3.09 6.15
CA GLY A 5 8.09 -4.33 6.90
C GLY A 5 9.51 -4.89 6.84
N THR A 6 9.66 -6.19 6.99
CA THR A 6 10.96 -6.87 6.86
C THR A 6 11.35 -7.05 5.39
N PHE A 7 10.40 -7.44 4.54
CA PHE A 7 10.63 -7.74 3.13
C PHE A 7 9.95 -6.78 2.18
N ILE A 8 8.87 -6.15 2.62
CA ILE A 8 8.00 -5.34 1.76
C ILE A 8 7.88 -3.93 2.34
N GLY A 9 8.04 -2.94 1.48
CA GLY A 9 7.74 -1.54 1.80
C GLY A 9 6.58 -1.05 0.94
N VAL A 10 5.72 -0.23 1.52
CA VAL A 10 4.59 0.39 0.83
C VAL A 10 4.74 1.91 0.94
N GLU A 11 4.63 2.58 -0.19
CA GLU A 11 4.66 4.02 -0.26
C GLU A 11 3.39 4.53 -0.94
N VAL A 12 2.69 5.45 -0.29
CA VAL A 12 1.49 6.11 -0.83
C VAL A 12 1.77 7.61 -0.87
N ASP A 13 1.46 8.24 -2.01
CA ASP A 13 1.65 9.69 -2.18
C ASP A 13 0.83 10.44 -1.12
N ASP A 14 1.48 11.32 -0.37
CA ASP A 14 0.85 12.11 0.69
C ASP A 14 -0.31 12.96 0.18
N ALA A 15 -0.27 13.37 -1.07
CA ALA A 15 -1.33 14.16 -1.69
C ALA A 15 -2.67 13.40 -1.75
N VAL A 16 -2.63 12.07 -1.78
CA VAL A 16 -3.83 11.23 -1.88
C VAL A 16 -4.02 10.32 -0.67
N ALA A 17 -3.05 10.25 0.23
CA ALA A 17 -3.13 9.39 1.42
C ALA A 17 -4.30 9.75 2.34
N GLY A 18 -4.74 11.00 2.31
CA GLY A 18 -5.90 11.46 3.09
C GLY A 18 -7.25 11.24 2.40
N ASP A 19 -7.28 10.62 1.22
CA ASP A 19 -8.51 10.39 0.48
C ASP A 19 -9.22 9.12 0.96
N PRO A 20 -10.42 9.22 1.57
CA PRO A 20 -11.15 8.04 2.05
C PRO A 20 -11.63 7.13 0.92
N GLU A 21 -11.87 7.65 -0.27
CA GLU A 21 -12.24 6.83 -1.42
C GLU A 21 -11.08 5.93 -1.86
N LEU A 22 -9.88 6.49 -1.90
CA LEU A 22 -8.68 5.72 -2.22
C LEU A 22 -8.42 4.65 -1.15
N ALA A 23 -8.58 5.02 0.13
CA ALA A 23 -8.43 4.08 1.24
C ALA A 23 -9.37 2.88 1.10
N ALA A 24 -10.63 3.14 0.77
CA ALA A 24 -11.61 2.07 0.57
C ALA A 24 -11.23 1.18 -0.62
N LYS A 25 -10.77 1.75 -1.72
CA LYS A 25 -10.34 0.99 -2.89
C LYS A 25 -9.15 0.10 -2.59
N LEU A 26 -8.15 0.62 -1.89
CA LEU A 26 -6.96 -0.15 -1.52
C LEU A 26 -7.30 -1.28 -0.55
N ALA A 27 -8.12 -0.99 0.46
CA ALA A 27 -8.56 -2.00 1.43
C ALA A 27 -9.33 -3.14 0.75
N GLU A 28 -10.16 -2.82 -0.23
CA GLU A 28 -10.92 -3.81 -0.98
C GLU A 28 -10.04 -4.60 -1.96
N ALA A 29 -9.08 -3.95 -2.60
CA ALA A 29 -8.24 -4.57 -3.61
C ALA A 29 -7.21 -5.54 -3.01
N CYS A 30 -6.70 -5.26 -1.82
CA CYS A 30 -5.64 -6.08 -1.22
C CYS A 30 -6.20 -7.37 -0.61
N PRO A 31 -5.75 -8.56 -1.09
CA PRO A 31 -6.27 -9.83 -0.57
C PRO A 31 -5.71 -10.20 0.81
N VAL A 32 -4.69 -9.51 1.31
CA VAL A 32 -4.02 -9.81 2.58
C VAL A 32 -4.14 -8.66 3.59
N ASP A 33 -5.05 -7.74 3.35
CA ASP A 33 -5.41 -6.66 4.28
C ASP A 33 -4.24 -5.78 4.74
N ILE A 34 -3.38 -5.40 3.81
CA ILE A 34 -2.28 -4.46 4.10
C ILE A 34 -2.81 -3.05 4.34
N TYR A 35 -3.94 -2.72 3.72
CA TYR A 35 -4.54 -1.40 3.82
C TYR A 35 -5.82 -1.44 4.65
N ALA A 36 -6.03 -0.38 5.42
CA ALA A 36 -7.29 -0.14 6.12
C ALA A 36 -7.82 1.24 5.77
N ALA A 37 -9.13 1.36 5.66
CA ALA A 37 -9.79 2.65 5.46
C ALA A 37 -10.05 3.28 6.83
N ALA A 38 -9.42 4.43 7.09
CA ALA A 38 -9.64 5.22 8.31
C ALA A 38 -10.34 6.53 7.95
N GLU A 39 -10.90 7.22 8.93
CA GLU A 39 -11.52 8.53 8.71
C GLU A 39 -10.54 9.53 8.11
N SER A 40 -9.27 9.45 8.48
CA SER A 40 -8.21 10.30 7.98
C SER A 40 -7.66 9.88 6.61
N GLY A 41 -8.13 8.77 6.05
CA GLY A 41 -7.68 8.25 4.76
C GLY A 41 -7.07 6.86 4.84
N VAL A 42 -5.98 6.66 4.11
CA VAL A 42 -5.29 5.37 4.04
C VAL A 42 -4.52 5.09 5.33
N GLU A 43 -4.70 3.89 5.87
CA GLU A 43 -3.88 3.38 6.96
C GLU A 43 -3.21 2.09 6.48
N ILE A 44 -1.93 1.92 6.80
CA ILE A 44 -1.16 0.73 6.44
C ILE A 44 -1.03 -0.15 7.67
N VAL A 45 -1.46 -1.40 7.54
CA VAL A 45 -1.38 -2.39 8.62
C VAL A 45 0.01 -3.04 8.55
N GLU A 46 0.95 -2.52 9.33
CA GLU A 46 2.35 -2.96 9.30
C GLU A 46 2.51 -4.46 9.57
N GLU A 47 1.68 -5.01 10.42
CA GLU A 47 1.71 -6.43 10.78
C GLU A 47 1.50 -7.34 9.58
N ASN A 48 0.81 -6.86 8.56
CA ASN A 48 0.47 -7.63 7.38
C ASN A 48 1.38 -7.33 6.17
N LEU A 49 2.30 -6.38 6.28
CA LEU A 49 3.12 -5.95 5.14
C LEU A 49 3.87 -7.09 4.46
N ASP A 50 4.50 -7.95 5.26
CA ASP A 50 5.30 -9.05 4.72
C ASP A 50 4.46 -10.20 4.16
N GLU A 51 3.15 -10.15 4.32
CA GLU A 51 2.21 -11.09 3.71
C GLU A 51 1.83 -10.69 2.29
N CYS A 52 2.30 -9.53 1.82
CA CYS A 52 2.04 -9.06 0.46
C CYS A 52 2.46 -10.11 -0.57
N VAL A 53 1.51 -10.50 -1.42
CA VAL A 53 1.73 -11.50 -2.45
C VAL A 53 2.17 -10.89 -3.79
N LEU A 54 2.48 -9.60 -3.80
CA LEU A 54 2.95 -8.87 -4.98
C LEU A 54 1.98 -8.97 -6.15
N CYS A 55 0.69 -8.99 -5.86
CA CYS A 55 -0.36 -9.15 -6.87
C CYS A 55 -0.62 -7.89 -7.71
N ARG A 56 -0.12 -6.74 -7.26
CA ARG A 56 -0.24 -5.44 -7.94
C ARG A 56 -1.66 -4.86 -8.01
N LEU A 57 -2.64 -5.49 -7.38
CA LEU A 57 -4.02 -5.01 -7.42
C LEU A 57 -4.17 -3.61 -6.81
N CYS A 58 -3.41 -3.32 -5.73
CA CYS A 58 -3.43 -2.00 -5.11
C CYS A 58 -2.85 -0.93 -6.04
N ILE A 59 -1.81 -1.27 -6.80
CA ILE A 59 -1.20 -0.34 -7.76
C ILE A 59 -2.19 -0.02 -8.87
N ASP A 60 -2.91 -1.04 -9.36
CA ASP A 60 -3.92 -0.88 -10.40
C ASP A 60 -5.18 -0.15 -9.91
N ALA A 61 -5.52 -0.30 -8.64
CA ALA A 61 -6.69 0.34 -8.04
C ALA A 61 -6.49 1.84 -7.82
N ALA A 62 -5.24 2.29 -7.67
CA ALA A 62 -4.90 3.69 -7.42
C ALA A 62 -4.51 4.41 -8.72
N PRO A 63 -4.60 5.76 -8.76
CA PRO A 63 -4.05 6.51 -9.87
C PRO A 63 -2.56 6.23 -10.08
N ALA A 64 -2.10 6.27 -11.31
CA ALA A 64 -0.72 5.95 -11.66
C ALA A 64 0.29 6.75 -10.83
N GLY A 65 1.28 6.07 -10.26
CA GLY A 65 2.36 6.70 -9.51
C GLY A 65 2.01 7.08 -8.06
N THR A 66 0.80 6.78 -7.59
CA THR A 66 0.39 7.15 -6.23
C THR A 66 0.68 6.06 -5.19
N VAL A 67 0.74 4.81 -5.61
CA VAL A 67 1.06 3.68 -4.73
C VAL A 67 2.25 2.92 -5.31
N THR A 68 3.27 2.71 -4.48
CA THR A 68 4.47 1.96 -4.85
C THR A 68 4.71 0.86 -3.84
N ILE A 69 4.88 -0.36 -4.32
CA ILE A 69 5.30 -1.50 -3.50
C ILE A 69 6.77 -1.75 -3.79
N ARG A 70 7.58 -1.83 -2.73
CA ARG A 70 9.01 -2.04 -2.85
C ARG A 70 9.41 -3.37 -2.24
N ARG A 71 10.31 -4.06 -2.91
CA ARG A 71 10.89 -5.31 -2.41
C ARG A 71 12.17 -4.98 -1.67
N LEU A 72 12.10 -4.93 -0.34
CA LEU A 72 13.21 -4.48 0.50
C LEU A 72 14.41 -5.43 0.45
N ASN A 73 14.16 -6.72 0.27
CA ASN A 73 15.22 -7.73 0.12
C ASN A 73 15.89 -7.70 -1.26
N ASP A 74 15.43 -6.82 -2.14
CA ASP A 74 15.99 -6.62 -3.48
C ASP A 74 16.43 -5.16 -3.65
N GLY A 75 17.02 -4.60 -2.62
CA GLY A 75 17.55 -3.24 -2.63
C GLY A 75 16.48 -2.15 -2.64
N GLY A 76 15.22 -2.47 -2.31
CA GLY A 76 14.11 -1.51 -2.34
C GLY A 76 13.54 -1.29 -3.74
N ALA A 77 13.76 -2.22 -4.66
CA ALA A 77 13.28 -2.12 -6.03
C ALA A 77 11.75 -2.06 -6.08
N PRO A 78 11.15 -1.11 -6.82
CA PRO A 78 9.71 -1.03 -6.98
C PRO A 78 9.17 -2.13 -7.90
N LEU A 79 7.92 -2.48 -7.67
CA LEU A 79 7.22 -3.36 -8.60
C LEU A 79 6.94 -2.66 -9.93
#